data_4a706e1c0767d3b60f0cff2b3b16b2c9
#
_entry.id   4a706e1c0767d3b60f0cff2b3b16b2c9
#
_cell.length_a   1.000
_cell.length_b   1.000
_cell.length_c   1.000
_cell.angle_alpha   90.00
_cell.angle_beta   90.00
_cell.angle_gamma   90.00
#
_symmetry.space_group_name_H-M   'P 1'
#
loop_
_entity.id
_entity.type
_entity.pdbx_description
1 polymer ?
#
loop_
_entity_poly.entity_id
_entity_poly.type
_entity_poly.pdbx_seq_one_letter_code
_entity_poly.pdbx_strand_id
1 'polypeptide(L)'
;MDVGPRIAYTPNARLPDPCIEVHDERFLALRLFSATVEQLATGFYWAEGPVWFGDGRYLLFSDIPNNRILRWDDCSGEVSEFRKPSSHANGHARDRQGRLITCEHLTRRVTRTEYDGRITVLADAYRGKRFNSPNDIACRSDGSIWFTDPAFGISGWWEGEPAEPELPHGVYRLDPASGELTLVAEGLEGPNGLAFSPDERVLYIVESLSKPHRKIWAYDVDGTTLANRRLHVDAGGPGAFDGIAIDTLGNLWCGFGGSSAPGSDPVALDGVRVYDAGARFLAHIHLPERCANVCFGGADMNRLFMASTHSLYALHVNVRGCV
;
A
#
# COMPACT_ATOMS: atom_id res chain seq x y z
N MET A 1 10.39 5.17 24.49
CA MET A 1 9.61 5.06 23.24
C MET A 1 9.20 3.61 23.11
N ASP A 2 7.90 3.38 22.93
CA ASP A 2 7.43 2.03 22.64
C ASP A 2 7.82 1.70 21.19
N VAL A 3 8.56 0.62 21.01
CA VAL A 3 9.07 0.18 19.71
C VAL A 3 8.71 -1.28 19.52
N GLY A 4 8.36 -1.65 18.30
CA GLY A 4 8.08 -3.01 17.92
C GLY A 4 9.34 -3.91 17.95
N PRO A 5 9.17 -5.18 17.63
CA PRO A 5 10.28 -6.12 17.50
C PRO A 5 11.30 -5.65 16.47
N ARG A 6 12.60 -5.88 16.78
CA ARG A 6 13.68 -5.64 15.85
C ARG A 6 14.02 -6.93 15.12
N ILE A 7 13.86 -6.91 13.82
CA ILE A 7 14.17 -8.05 12.95
C ILE A 7 15.63 -7.96 12.53
N ALA A 8 16.41 -8.98 12.86
CA ALA A 8 17.77 -9.08 12.38
C ALA A 8 17.76 -9.52 10.91
N TYR A 9 18.28 -8.67 10.03
CA TYR A 9 18.39 -8.94 8.60
C TYR A 9 19.77 -8.59 8.10
N THR A 10 20.33 -9.46 7.30
CA THR A 10 21.61 -9.20 6.62
C THR A 10 21.40 -9.40 5.12
N PRO A 11 21.69 -8.39 4.29
CA PRO A 11 21.61 -8.52 2.84
C PRO A 11 22.46 -9.69 2.33
N ASN A 12 21.99 -10.38 1.31
CA ASN A 12 22.72 -11.49 0.73
C ASN A 12 24.02 -11.02 0.07
N ALA A 13 25.10 -11.72 0.37
CA ALA A 13 26.39 -11.51 -0.33
C ALA A 13 26.45 -12.20 -1.70
N ARG A 14 25.48 -13.04 -2.03
CA ARG A 14 25.40 -13.77 -3.32
C ARG A 14 24.61 -12.98 -4.32
N LEU A 15 25.11 -12.96 -5.56
CA LEU A 15 24.43 -12.32 -6.69
C LEU A 15 24.14 -13.36 -7.79
N PRO A 16 22.97 -13.34 -8.39
CA PRO A 16 21.82 -12.49 -8.04
C PRO A 16 21.26 -12.85 -6.65
N ASP A 17 20.55 -11.91 -6.02
CA ASP A 17 19.99 -12.11 -4.69
C ASP A 17 19.08 -13.35 -4.64
N PRO A 18 19.38 -14.38 -3.81
CA PRO A 18 18.56 -15.58 -3.72
C PRO A 18 17.16 -15.34 -3.10
N CYS A 19 16.94 -14.21 -2.44
CA CYS A 19 15.59 -13.84 -2.00
C CYS A 19 14.66 -13.50 -3.16
N ILE A 20 15.19 -13.31 -4.38
CA ILE A 20 14.39 -13.01 -5.57
C ILE A 20 14.17 -14.31 -6.35
N GLU A 21 13.04 -14.98 -6.11
CA GLU A 21 12.62 -16.17 -6.83
C GLU A 21 11.95 -15.79 -8.14
N VAL A 22 12.54 -16.19 -9.27
CA VAL A 22 12.04 -15.90 -10.63
C VAL A 22 11.15 -17.04 -11.10
N HIS A 23 9.90 -16.76 -11.39
CA HIS A 23 8.91 -17.71 -11.92
C HIS A 23 8.72 -17.60 -13.43
N ASP A 24 8.97 -16.41 -14.01
CA ASP A 24 8.95 -16.19 -15.47
C ASP A 24 10.18 -15.36 -15.88
N GLU A 25 10.86 -15.76 -16.96
CA GLU A 25 12.10 -15.13 -17.44
C GLU A 25 11.92 -13.63 -17.80
N ARG A 26 10.71 -13.16 -18.06
CA ARG A 26 10.41 -11.73 -18.27
C ARG A 26 10.82 -10.87 -17.10
N PHE A 27 10.81 -11.42 -15.88
CA PHE A 27 11.27 -10.70 -14.69
C PHE A 27 12.76 -10.35 -14.75
N LEU A 28 13.57 -11.08 -15.53
CA LEU A 28 15.00 -10.79 -15.65
C LEU A 28 15.27 -9.40 -16.24
N ALA A 29 14.36 -8.87 -17.05
CA ALA A 29 14.45 -7.50 -17.56
C ALA A 29 14.13 -6.44 -16.50
N LEU A 30 13.37 -6.80 -15.47
CA LEU A 30 12.98 -5.92 -14.35
C LEU A 30 13.97 -5.96 -13.20
N ARG A 31 14.82 -6.99 -13.12
CA ARG A 31 15.80 -7.19 -12.06
C ARG A 31 17.14 -6.54 -12.41
N LEU A 32 17.74 -5.86 -11.44
CA LEU A 32 19.16 -5.53 -11.48
C LEU A 32 19.97 -6.69 -10.87
N PHE A 33 20.90 -7.27 -11.65
CA PHE A 33 21.67 -8.45 -11.24
C PHE A 33 22.43 -8.24 -9.90
N SER A 34 22.96 -7.03 -9.69
CA SER A 34 23.79 -6.67 -8.54
C SER A 34 23.01 -6.02 -7.38
N ALA A 35 21.69 -5.84 -7.53
CA ALA A 35 20.87 -5.32 -6.45
C ALA A 35 20.43 -6.44 -5.51
N THR A 36 20.45 -6.15 -4.22
CA THR A 36 19.98 -7.03 -3.15
C THR A 36 18.90 -6.32 -2.33
N VAL A 37 18.06 -7.09 -1.66
CA VAL A 37 17.11 -6.55 -0.69
C VAL A 37 17.90 -5.92 0.47
N GLU A 38 17.55 -4.70 0.83
CA GLU A 38 18.15 -3.94 1.92
C GLU A 38 17.10 -3.73 3.03
N GLN A 39 17.48 -3.89 4.29
CA GLN A 39 16.68 -3.43 5.42
C GLN A 39 17.11 -2.00 5.76
N LEU A 40 16.20 -1.04 5.57
CA LEU A 40 16.48 0.38 5.84
C LEU A 40 16.25 0.74 7.31
N ALA A 41 15.25 0.11 7.94
CA ALA A 41 14.93 0.36 9.34
C ALA A 41 14.11 -0.80 9.92
N THR A 42 14.09 -0.94 11.25
CA THR A 42 13.32 -1.94 11.99
C THR A 42 12.91 -1.42 13.36
N GLY A 43 11.91 -2.04 14.00
CA GLY A 43 11.41 -1.67 15.32
C GLY A 43 10.05 -0.99 15.26
N PHE A 44 9.25 -1.34 14.27
CA PHE A 44 7.85 -0.92 14.14
C PHE A 44 6.92 -2.01 14.68
N TYR A 45 5.64 -1.70 14.88
CA TYR A 45 4.63 -2.70 15.19
C TYR A 45 3.86 -3.15 13.94
N TRP A 46 3.55 -2.22 13.04
CA TRP A 46 2.94 -2.52 11.74
C TRP A 46 3.21 -1.35 10.79
N ALA A 47 4.25 -1.50 9.96
CA ALA A 47 4.60 -0.49 8.99
C ALA A 47 3.70 -0.58 7.76
N GLU A 48 3.10 0.56 7.35
CA GLU A 48 2.10 0.67 6.30
C GLU A 48 2.18 1.98 5.52
N GLY A 49 1.44 2.03 4.41
CA GLY A 49 1.18 3.24 3.64
C GLY A 49 2.41 4.00 3.20
N PRO A 50 3.42 3.37 2.61
CA PRO A 50 4.62 4.09 2.19
C PRO A 50 4.31 5.04 1.03
N VAL A 51 4.81 6.28 1.10
CA VAL A 51 4.70 7.27 0.03
C VAL A 51 5.98 8.08 -0.12
N TRP A 52 6.46 8.20 -1.37
CA TRP A 52 7.71 8.89 -1.69
C TRP A 52 7.51 10.38 -1.99
N PHE A 53 8.36 11.21 -1.41
CA PHE A 53 8.45 12.65 -1.67
C PHE A 53 9.80 12.96 -2.34
N GLY A 54 9.81 12.97 -3.69
CA GLY A 54 11.01 13.13 -4.48
C GLY A 54 11.69 14.49 -4.30
N ASP A 55 10.92 15.55 -4.12
CA ASP A 55 11.45 16.91 -3.93
C ASP A 55 12.30 17.03 -2.64
N GLY A 56 11.89 16.31 -1.59
CA GLY A 56 12.61 16.29 -0.31
C GLY A 56 13.48 15.05 -0.12
N ARG A 57 13.47 14.10 -1.05
CA ARG A 57 14.18 12.82 -0.99
C ARG A 57 13.92 12.07 0.32
N TYR A 58 12.64 11.86 0.63
CA TYR A 58 12.24 11.08 1.80
C TYR A 58 11.00 10.24 1.55
N LEU A 59 10.87 9.18 2.32
CA LEU A 59 9.68 8.34 2.40
C LEU A 59 8.92 8.67 3.68
N LEU A 60 7.60 8.81 3.57
CA LEU A 60 6.72 8.75 4.73
C LEU A 60 6.03 7.39 4.77
N PHE A 61 5.78 6.88 5.97
CA PHE A 61 5.04 5.65 6.20
C PHE A 61 4.43 5.64 7.59
N SER A 62 3.37 4.87 7.76
CA SER A 62 2.69 4.70 9.04
C SER A 62 3.34 3.61 9.89
N ASP A 63 3.33 3.78 11.20
CA ASP A 63 3.45 2.72 12.19
C ASP A 63 2.15 2.75 12.99
N ILE A 64 1.14 2.02 12.48
CA ILE A 64 -0.27 2.19 12.85
C ILE A 64 -0.50 2.00 14.35
N PRO A 65 -0.07 0.86 14.98
CA PRO A 65 -0.36 0.64 16.40
C PRO A 65 0.34 1.65 17.31
N ASN A 66 1.50 2.16 16.91
CA ASN A 66 2.21 3.22 17.63
C ASN A 66 1.61 4.62 17.41
N ASN A 67 0.56 4.71 16.60
CA ASN A 67 -0.17 5.95 16.32
C ASN A 67 0.77 7.08 15.83
N ARG A 68 1.63 6.76 14.84
CA ARG A 68 2.62 7.69 14.31
C ARG A 68 2.83 7.51 12.80
N ILE A 69 3.23 8.63 12.15
CA ILE A 69 3.81 8.64 10.81
C ILE A 69 5.29 8.86 10.96
N LEU A 70 6.09 8.07 10.28
CA LEU A 70 7.53 8.12 10.28
C LEU A 70 8.06 8.67 8.96
N ARG A 71 9.23 9.27 8.99
CA ARG A 71 10.00 9.73 7.83
C ARG A 71 11.33 9.00 7.78
N TRP A 72 11.59 8.29 6.69
CA TRP A 72 12.92 7.81 6.34
C TRP A 72 13.55 8.79 5.35
N ASP A 73 14.75 9.26 5.64
CA ASP A 73 15.47 10.25 4.84
C ASP A 73 16.52 9.55 3.96
N ASP A 74 16.41 9.70 2.62
CA ASP A 74 17.30 9.03 1.66
C ASP A 74 18.75 9.53 1.71
N CYS A 75 18.99 10.74 2.22
CA CYS A 75 20.34 11.31 2.29
C CYS A 75 21.12 10.83 3.52
N SER A 76 20.44 10.69 4.67
CA SER A 76 21.07 10.27 5.93
C SER A 76 20.86 8.78 6.23
N GLY A 77 19.82 8.16 5.67
CA GLY A 77 19.36 6.80 6.02
C GLY A 77 18.64 6.73 7.37
N GLU A 78 18.41 7.85 8.02
CA GLU A 78 17.81 7.91 9.35
C GLU A 78 16.28 7.91 9.30
N VAL A 79 15.65 7.36 10.36
CA VAL A 79 14.21 7.44 10.59
C VAL A 79 13.92 8.43 11.70
N SER A 80 12.98 9.33 11.45
CA SER A 80 12.47 10.29 12.41
C SER A 80 10.95 10.26 12.48
N GLU A 81 10.38 10.79 13.56
CA GLU A 81 8.95 10.94 13.72
C GLU A 81 8.47 12.17 12.93
N PHE A 82 7.58 11.96 11.95
CA PHE A 82 6.98 13.04 11.17
C PHE A 82 5.73 13.60 11.85
N ARG A 83 4.87 12.71 12.40
CA ARG A 83 3.65 13.10 13.11
C ARG A 83 3.30 12.08 14.19
N LYS A 84 2.98 12.60 15.38
CA LYS A 84 2.42 11.83 16.51
C LYS A 84 1.59 12.76 17.42
N PRO A 85 0.33 12.43 17.75
CA PRO A 85 -0.43 11.28 17.24
C PRO A 85 -0.79 11.44 15.76
N SER A 86 -0.95 10.30 15.06
CA SER A 86 -1.34 10.26 13.65
C SER A 86 -2.81 9.90 13.44
N SER A 87 -3.58 9.68 14.50
CA SER A 87 -4.93 9.13 14.46
C SER A 87 -4.99 7.71 13.88
N HIS A 88 -3.98 6.88 14.19
CA HIS A 88 -3.78 5.56 13.60
C HIS A 88 -3.85 5.63 12.06
N ALA A 89 -3.06 6.54 11.48
CA ALA A 89 -2.95 6.67 10.04
C ALA A 89 -2.48 5.35 9.40
N ASN A 90 -3.04 5.04 8.22
CA ASN A 90 -2.67 3.88 7.42
C ASN A 90 -2.09 4.34 6.07
N GLY A 91 -2.87 4.28 4.99
CA GLY A 91 -2.44 4.60 3.65
C GLY A 91 -2.17 6.07 3.41
N HIS A 92 -1.21 6.34 2.56
CA HIS A 92 -0.83 7.68 2.16
C HIS A 92 -0.70 7.80 0.64
N ALA A 93 -1.02 9.00 0.14
CA ALA A 93 -0.71 9.41 -1.23
C ALA A 93 -0.17 10.84 -1.26
N ARG A 94 0.50 11.19 -2.34
CA ARG A 94 0.92 12.54 -2.63
C ARG A 94 -0.02 13.15 -3.67
N ASP A 95 -0.64 14.29 -3.36
CA ASP A 95 -1.45 14.99 -4.36
C ASP A 95 -0.59 15.69 -5.43
N ARG A 96 -1.24 16.21 -6.47
CA ARG A 96 -0.55 16.86 -7.59
C ARG A 96 0.17 18.15 -7.22
N GLN A 97 -0.13 18.72 -6.05
CA GLN A 97 0.57 19.85 -5.48
C GLN A 97 1.71 19.43 -4.52
N GLY A 98 1.92 18.13 -4.32
CA GLY A 98 2.97 17.62 -3.44
C GLY A 98 2.60 17.58 -1.97
N ARG A 99 1.29 17.65 -1.62
CA ARG A 99 0.81 17.56 -0.24
C ARG A 99 0.51 16.12 0.14
N LEU A 100 0.64 15.81 1.42
CA LEU A 100 0.33 14.49 1.95
C LEU A 100 -1.19 14.32 2.11
N ILE A 101 -1.74 13.29 1.50
CA ILE A 101 -3.10 12.78 1.74
C ILE A 101 -2.97 11.54 2.63
N THR A 102 -3.84 11.42 3.62
CA THR A 102 -3.75 10.36 4.65
C THR A 102 -5.12 9.76 4.93
N CYS A 103 -5.20 8.43 4.99
CA CYS A 103 -6.30 7.68 5.58
C CYS A 103 -6.07 7.54 7.09
N GLU A 104 -7.03 7.95 7.90
CA GLU A 104 -6.95 7.87 9.37
C GLU A 104 -8.00 6.90 9.91
N HIS A 105 -7.57 5.81 10.56
CA HIS A 105 -8.45 4.78 11.09
C HIS A 105 -9.25 5.28 12.30
N LEU A 106 -8.57 5.85 13.31
CA LEU A 106 -9.21 6.26 14.56
C LEU A 106 -10.26 7.35 14.36
N THR A 107 -9.96 8.32 13.54
CA THR A 107 -10.88 9.43 13.24
C THR A 107 -11.82 9.12 12.10
N ARG A 108 -11.63 7.97 11.39
CA ARG A 108 -12.50 7.44 10.32
C ARG A 108 -12.68 8.47 9.20
N ARG A 109 -11.55 9.00 8.68
CA ARG A 109 -11.57 10.11 7.72
C ARG A 109 -10.37 10.10 6.77
N VAL A 110 -10.49 10.85 5.68
CA VAL A 110 -9.39 11.18 4.77
C VAL A 110 -9.00 12.63 4.99
N THR A 111 -7.71 12.89 5.15
CA THR A 111 -7.17 14.21 5.46
C THR A 111 -6.07 14.62 4.50
N ARG A 112 -5.79 15.92 4.45
CA ARG A 112 -4.67 16.51 3.72
C ARG A 112 -3.83 17.36 4.67
N THR A 113 -2.52 17.16 4.64
CA THR A 113 -1.57 18.01 5.34
C THR A 113 -1.17 19.16 4.41
N GLU A 114 -1.51 20.37 4.79
CA GLU A 114 -1.18 21.58 4.04
C GLU A 114 0.30 21.96 4.22
N TYR A 115 0.83 22.85 3.39
CA TYR A 115 2.24 23.29 3.46
C TYR A 115 2.62 23.97 4.77
N ASP A 116 1.65 24.55 5.48
CA ASP A 116 1.84 25.16 6.81
C ASP A 116 1.73 24.12 7.95
N GLY A 117 1.56 22.84 7.62
CA GLY A 117 1.39 21.74 8.59
C GLY A 117 -0.03 21.56 9.11
N ARG A 118 -0.99 22.41 8.75
CA ARG A 118 -2.38 22.28 9.14
C ARG A 118 -3.00 21.05 8.46
N ILE A 119 -3.86 20.34 9.18
CA ILE A 119 -4.62 19.20 8.67
C ILE A 119 -6.00 19.66 8.22
N THR A 120 -6.32 19.45 6.95
CA THR A 120 -7.64 19.68 6.37
C THR A 120 -8.37 18.36 6.22
N VAL A 121 -9.56 18.23 6.81
CA VAL A 121 -10.43 17.08 6.57
C VAL A 121 -11.01 17.20 5.17
N LEU A 122 -10.79 16.18 4.34
CA LEU A 122 -11.32 16.11 2.97
C LEU A 122 -12.64 15.35 2.92
N ALA A 123 -12.76 14.27 3.69
CA ALA A 123 -13.99 13.48 3.82
C ALA A 123 -13.98 12.71 5.16
N ASP A 124 -15.12 12.65 5.85
CA ASP A 124 -15.32 11.89 7.11
C ASP A 124 -16.64 11.13 7.14
N ALA A 125 -17.50 11.32 6.13
CA ALA A 125 -18.80 10.67 6.04
C ALA A 125 -19.27 10.55 4.58
N TYR A 126 -20.12 9.56 4.32
CA TYR A 126 -20.84 9.39 3.08
C TYR A 126 -22.34 9.31 3.36
N ARG A 127 -23.13 10.21 2.76
CA ARG A 127 -24.59 10.30 2.96
C ARG A 127 -24.99 10.37 4.44
N GLY A 128 -24.23 11.12 5.24
CA GLY A 128 -24.49 11.33 6.67
C GLY A 128 -24.08 10.19 7.59
N LYS A 129 -23.44 9.14 7.07
CA LYS A 129 -22.87 8.03 7.83
C LYS A 129 -21.35 8.10 7.82
N ARG A 130 -20.72 7.82 8.96
CA ARG A 130 -19.25 7.81 9.06
C ARG A 130 -18.67 6.65 8.25
N PHE A 131 -17.48 6.87 7.67
CA PHE A 131 -16.67 5.79 7.10
C PHE A 131 -16.38 4.70 8.13
N ASN A 132 -16.03 3.51 7.67
CA ASN A 132 -15.56 2.43 8.55
C ASN A 132 -14.15 2.77 9.06
N SER A 133 -13.15 2.63 8.24
CA SER A 133 -11.76 3.02 8.48
C SER A 133 -11.03 3.15 7.15
N PRO A 134 -11.03 4.34 6.51
CA PRO A 134 -10.30 4.54 5.26
C PRO A 134 -8.89 3.97 5.36
N ASN A 135 -8.51 3.10 4.40
CA ASN A 135 -7.35 2.24 4.53
C ASN A 135 -6.25 2.63 3.53
N ASP A 136 -6.42 2.37 2.24
CA ASP A 136 -5.43 2.72 1.23
C ASP A 136 -5.97 3.75 0.24
N ILE A 137 -5.07 4.45 -0.50
CA ILE A 137 -5.43 5.67 -1.20
C ILE A 137 -4.53 5.93 -2.41
N ALA A 138 -5.14 6.40 -3.50
CA ALA A 138 -4.45 6.80 -4.72
C ALA A 138 -4.94 8.16 -5.23
N CYS A 139 -4.03 8.98 -5.73
CA CYS A 139 -4.34 10.25 -6.38
C CYS A 139 -4.19 10.10 -7.90
N ARG A 140 -5.27 10.38 -8.64
CA ARG A 140 -5.29 10.33 -10.10
C ARG A 140 -4.74 11.62 -10.72
N SER A 141 -4.36 11.58 -12.01
CA SER A 141 -3.80 12.74 -12.73
C SER A 141 -4.77 13.92 -12.84
N ASP A 142 -6.09 13.66 -12.81
CA ASP A 142 -7.13 14.69 -12.78
C ASP A 142 -7.29 15.39 -11.42
N GLY A 143 -6.53 14.95 -10.40
CA GLY A 143 -6.56 15.46 -9.03
C GLY A 143 -7.59 14.76 -8.13
N SER A 144 -8.40 13.85 -8.67
CA SER A 144 -9.33 13.07 -7.84
C SER A 144 -8.58 12.09 -6.94
N ILE A 145 -9.15 11.83 -5.77
CA ILE A 145 -8.62 10.98 -4.73
C ILE A 145 -9.51 9.74 -4.60
N TRP A 146 -8.92 8.56 -4.65
CA TRP A 146 -9.62 7.29 -4.60
C TRP A 146 -9.13 6.51 -3.39
N PHE A 147 -10.03 5.98 -2.56
CA PHE A 147 -9.66 5.27 -1.33
C PHE A 147 -10.59 4.12 -1.01
N THR A 148 -10.06 3.14 -0.29
CA THR A 148 -10.79 1.99 0.21
C THR A 148 -11.25 2.22 1.65
N ASP A 149 -12.41 1.67 2.03
CA ASP A 149 -13.02 1.83 3.36
C ASP A 149 -13.47 0.48 3.94
N PRO A 150 -12.52 -0.40 4.30
CA PRO A 150 -12.81 -1.63 5.05
C PRO A 150 -12.99 -1.32 6.55
N ALA A 151 -13.34 -2.35 7.33
CA ALA A 151 -13.55 -2.22 8.77
C ALA A 151 -12.31 -2.55 9.63
N PHE A 152 -11.08 -2.56 9.06
CA PHE A 152 -9.89 -3.00 9.80
C PHE A 152 -9.62 -2.16 11.05
N GLY A 153 -9.63 -0.84 10.91
CA GLY A 153 -9.35 0.10 12.00
C GLY A 153 -10.45 0.20 13.08
N ILE A 154 -11.62 -0.41 12.84
CA ILE A 154 -12.71 -0.47 13.82
C ILE A 154 -13.00 -1.87 14.35
N SER A 155 -12.18 -2.87 13.95
CA SER A 155 -12.36 -4.26 14.38
C SER A 155 -11.73 -4.58 15.74
N GLY A 156 -10.88 -3.71 16.28
CA GLY A 156 -10.17 -3.94 17.54
C GLY A 156 -9.29 -2.75 17.94
N TRP A 157 -8.46 -2.97 18.97
CA TRP A 157 -7.62 -1.93 19.58
C TRP A 157 -6.21 -1.81 18.95
N TRP A 158 -5.93 -2.58 17.89
CA TRP A 158 -4.59 -2.63 17.31
C TRP A 158 -4.33 -1.50 16.30
N GLU A 159 -5.30 -1.26 15.42
CA GLU A 159 -5.17 -0.25 14.36
C GLU A 159 -6.12 0.94 14.54
N GLY A 160 -6.83 1.00 15.66
CA GLY A 160 -7.81 2.03 15.97
C GLY A 160 -8.60 1.67 17.22
N GLU A 161 -9.91 1.92 17.22
CA GLU A 161 -10.82 1.60 18.31
C GLU A 161 -12.05 0.85 17.79
N PRO A 162 -12.58 -0.16 18.53
CA PRO A 162 -13.76 -0.89 18.13
C PRO A 162 -14.96 0.04 17.91
N ALA A 163 -15.63 -0.11 16.78
CA ALA A 163 -16.86 0.60 16.46
C ALA A 163 -17.76 -0.24 15.55
N GLU A 164 -19.06 0.04 15.58
CA GLU A 164 -20.00 -0.57 14.65
C GLU A 164 -19.84 0.05 13.24
N PRO A 165 -19.80 -0.77 12.18
CA PRO A 165 -19.84 -0.27 10.82
C PRO A 165 -21.15 0.44 10.50
N GLU A 166 -21.07 1.65 9.97
CA GLU A 166 -22.26 2.41 9.53
C GLU A 166 -22.52 2.27 8.03
N LEU A 167 -21.48 1.87 7.28
CA LEU A 167 -21.48 1.68 5.83
C LEU A 167 -21.01 0.26 5.49
N PRO A 168 -21.44 -0.32 4.35
CA PRO A 168 -20.77 -1.50 3.80
C PRO A 168 -19.33 -1.16 3.43
N HIS A 169 -18.47 -2.18 3.31
CA HIS A 169 -17.15 -1.99 2.73
C HIS A 169 -17.28 -1.39 1.34
N GLY A 170 -16.55 -0.31 1.07
CA GLY A 170 -16.65 0.43 -0.18
C GLY A 170 -15.33 0.96 -0.70
N VAL A 171 -15.35 1.38 -1.95
CA VAL A 171 -14.29 2.17 -2.57
C VAL A 171 -14.92 3.48 -3.01
N TYR A 172 -14.28 4.58 -2.67
CA TYR A 172 -14.80 5.92 -2.89
C TYR A 172 -13.90 6.74 -3.79
N ARG A 173 -14.51 7.62 -4.58
CA ARG A 173 -13.86 8.69 -5.32
C ARG A 173 -14.25 10.03 -4.71
N LEU A 174 -13.29 10.85 -4.40
CA LEU A 174 -13.44 12.22 -3.91
C LEU A 174 -12.87 13.19 -4.93
N ASP A 175 -13.64 14.20 -5.30
CA ASP A 175 -13.13 15.39 -5.98
C ASP A 175 -12.80 16.44 -4.91
N PRO A 176 -11.51 16.72 -4.64
CA PRO A 176 -11.15 17.64 -3.57
C PRO A 176 -11.43 19.12 -3.89
N ALA A 177 -11.77 19.45 -5.14
CA ALA A 177 -12.11 20.82 -5.54
C ALA A 177 -13.58 21.14 -5.26
N SER A 178 -14.48 20.20 -5.56
CA SER A 178 -15.93 20.35 -5.33
C SER A 178 -16.38 19.77 -3.98
N GLY A 179 -15.62 18.84 -3.40
CA GLY A 179 -16.02 18.04 -2.26
C GLY A 179 -16.99 16.90 -2.64
N GLU A 180 -17.20 16.66 -3.94
CA GLU A 180 -18.07 15.57 -4.39
C GLU A 180 -17.47 14.22 -4.06
N LEU A 181 -18.24 13.39 -3.34
CA LEU A 181 -17.87 12.05 -2.93
C LEU A 181 -18.81 11.02 -3.55
N THR A 182 -18.25 10.04 -4.24
CA THR A 182 -18.99 8.99 -4.95
C THR A 182 -18.53 7.61 -4.46
N LEU A 183 -19.46 6.72 -4.11
CA LEU A 183 -19.20 5.28 -3.94
C LEU A 183 -19.05 4.67 -5.34
N VAL A 184 -17.85 4.18 -5.66
CA VAL A 184 -17.51 3.68 -7.00
C VAL A 184 -17.46 2.16 -7.09
N ALA A 185 -17.23 1.47 -5.96
CA ALA A 185 -17.34 0.01 -5.90
C ALA A 185 -17.81 -0.43 -4.51
N GLU A 186 -18.62 -1.48 -4.47
CA GLU A 186 -19.12 -2.15 -3.27
C GLU A 186 -19.15 -3.67 -3.48
N GLY A 187 -19.49 -4.44 -2.44
CA GLY A 187 -19.55 -5.90 -2.51
C GLY A 187 -18.16 -6.54 -2.62
N LEU A 188 -17.17 -5.93 -1.95
CA LEU A 188 -15.81 -6.44 -1.76
C LEU A 188 -15.63 -6.81 -0.29
N GLU A 189 -15.03 -7.97 -0.03
CA GLU A 189 -14.70 -8.42 1.32
C GLU A 189 -13.32 -7.88 1.72
N GLY A 190 -13.32 -6.78 2.48
CA GLY A 190 -12.10 -6.09 2.92
C GLY A 190 -11.30 -5.51 1.76
N PRO A 191 -11.83 -4.50 1.04
CA PRO A 191 -11.04 -3.79 0.03
C PRO A 191 -9.83 -3.13 0.68
N ASN A 192 -8.65 -3.31 0.08
CA ASN A 192 -7.37 -2.90 0.64
C ASN A 192 -6.58 -2.08 -0.38
N GLY A 193 -5.38 -2.50 -0.79
CA GLY A 193 -4.56 -1.79 -1.75
C GLY A 193 -5.29 -1.47 -3.06
N LEU A 194 -5.05 -0.28 -3.60
CA LEU A 194 -5.58 0.13 -4.90
C LEU A 194 -4.54 0.91 -5.69
N ALA A 195 -4.49 0.67 -7.01
CA ALA A 195 -3.58 1.38 -7.90
C ALA A 195 -4.12 1.45 -9.32
N PHE A 196 -3.83 2.54 -10.02
CA PHE A 196 -4.18 2.72 -11.42
C PHE A 196 -3.15 2.11 -12.36
N SER A 197 -3.61 1.61 -13.53
CA SER A 197 -2.72 1.33 -14.66
C SER A 197 -1.97 2.61 -15.11
N PRO A 198 -0.84 2.50 -15.84
CA PRO A 198 -0.06 3.67 -16.26
C PRO A 198 -0.85 4.69 -17.09
N ASP A 199 -1.86 4.24 -17.84
CA ASP A 199 -2.76 5.08 -18.63
C ASP A 199 -4.03 5.50 -17.87
N GLU A 200 -4.14 5.12 -16.58
CA GLU A 200 -5.26 5.39 -15.67
C GLU A 200 -6.63 4.91 -16.18
N ARG A 201 -6.65 3.95 -17.12
CA ARG A 201 -7.90 3.38 -17.65
C ARG A 201 -8.38 2.18 -16.85
N VAL A 202 -7.54 1.59 -16.04
CA VAL A 202 -7.88 0.46 -15.17
C VAL A 202 -7.52 0.82 -13.73
N LEU A 203 -8.43 0.53 -12.80
CA LEU A 203 -8.16 0.53 -11.37
C LEU A 203 -8.10 -0.92 -10.88
N TYR A 204 -6.99 -1.28 -10.25
CA TYR A 204 -6.83 -2.54 -9.55
C TYR A 204 -7.18 -2.35 -8.08
N ILE A 205 -7.94 -3.30 -7.50
CA ILE A 205 -8.36 -3.27 -6.10
C ILE A 205 -8.13 -4.64 -5.48
N VAL A 206 -7.40 -4.66 -4.39
CA VAL A 206 -7.18 -5.86 -3.58
C VAL A 206 -8.42 -6.15 -2.74
N GLU A 207 -8.84 -7.42 -2.69
CA GLU A 207 -9.85 -7.95 -1.80
C GLU A 207 -9.20 -8.92 -0.82
N SER A 208 -8.81 -8.40 0.36
CA SER A 208 -7.95 -9.11 1.33
C SER A 208 -8.66 -10.16 2.16
N LEU A 209 -10.00 -10.15 2.23
CA LEU A 209 -10.78 -11.10 3.04
C LEU A 209 -11.62 -12.07 2.22
N SER A 210 -11.58 -12.01 0.87
CA SER A 210 -12.32 -12.92 0.01
C SER A 210 -11.96 -14.39 0.27
N LYS A 211 -12.93 -15.28 0.05
CA LYS A 211 -12.78 -16.73 0.23
C LYS A 211 -13.11 -17.46 -1.08
N PRO A 212 -12.52 -18.64 -1.35
CA PRO A 212 -11.49 -19.33 -0.55
C PRO A 212 -10.11 -18.66 -0.62
N HIS A 213 -9.81 -17.88 -1.66
CA HIS A 213 -8.54 -17.19 -1.87
C HIS A 213 -8.77 -15.68 -1.95
N ARG A 214 -7.73 -14.91 -1.61
CA ARG A 214 -7.68 -13.45 -1.76
C ARG A 214 -7.48 -13.12 -3.23
N LYS A 215 -7.95 -11.95 -3.64
CA LYS A 215 -8.06 -11.57 -5.07
C LYS A 215 -7.60 -10.15 -5.31
N ILE A 216 -7.21 -9.91 -6.55
CA ILE A 216 -7.10 -8.57 -7.11
C ILE A 216 -8.11 -8.46 -8.24
N TRP A 217 -8.98 -7.47 -8.16
CA TRP A 217 -9.97 -7.14 -9.18
C TRP A 217 -9.48 -6.01 -10.06
N ALA A 218 -9.77 -6.07 -11.33
CA ALA A 218 -9.59 -4.97 -12.27
C ALA A 218 -10.94 -4.38 -12.66
N TYR A 219 -11.01 -3.07 -12.70
CA TYR A 219 -12.17 -2.30 -13.14
C TYR A 219 -11.76 -1.34 -14.23
N ASP A 220 -12.58 -1.18 -15.25
CA ASP A 220 -12.39 -0.09 -16.21
C ASP A 220 -12.83 1.22 -15.58
N VAL A 221 -12.02 2.27 -15.74
CA VAL A 221 -12.34 3.62 -15.26
C VAL A 221 -13.13 4.35 -16.33
N ASP A 222 -14.40 4.65 -16.05
CA ASP A 222 -15.29 5.37 -16.92
C ASP A 222 -15.66 6.75 -16.31
N GLY A 223 -14.86 7.75 -16.64
CA GLY A 223 -14.98 9.08 -16.06
C GLY A 223 -14.80 9.07 -14.54
N THR A 224 -15.91 9.23 -13.81
CA THR A 224 -15.95 9.27 -12.33
C THR A 224 -16.43 7.97 -11.70
N THR A 225 -16.66 6.93 -12.50
CA THR A 225 -17.23 5.64 -12.09
C THR A 225 -16.35 4.46 -12.50
N LEU A 226 -16.65 3.27 -11.98
CA LEU A 226 -16.01 2.02 -12.35
C LEU A 226 -17.01 1.11 -13.09
N ALA A 227 -16.50 0.41 -14.10
CA ALA A 227 -17.27 -0.54 -14.91
C ALA A 227 -16.49 -1.85 -15.10
N ASN A 228 -17.14 -2.85 -15.66
CA ASN A 228 -16.53 -4.09 -16.15
C ASN A 228 -15.62 -4.79 -15.12
N ARG A 229 -16.10 -4.96 -13.87
CA ARG A 229 -15.38 -5.73 -12.84
C ARG A 229 -14.98 -7.10 -13.37
N ARG A 230 -13.70 -7.44 -13.26
CA ARG A 230 -13.16 -8.73 -13.66
C ARG A 230 -12.08 -9.20 -12.70
N LEU A 231 -12.01 -10.50 -12.47
CA LEU A 231 -10.93 -11.10 -11.70
C LEU A 231 -9.62 -10.88 -12.49
N HIS A 232 -8.63 -10.28 -11.82
CA HIS A 232 -7.30 -10.09 -12.40
C HIS A 232 -6.33 -11.12 -11.85
N VAL A 233 -6.16 -11.21 -10.53
CA VAL A 233 -5.31 -12.20 -9.89
C VAL A 233 -6.09 -12.91 -8.78
N ASP A 234 -5.97 -14.25 -8.73
CA ASP A 234 -6.33 -15.08 -7.58
C ASP A 234 -5.05 -15.52 -6.87
N ALA A 235 -4.98 -15.40 -5.56
CA ALA A 235 -3.80 -15.80 -4.79
C ALA A 235 -3.46 -17.29 -4.91
N GLY A 236 -4.44 -18.12 -5.30
CA GLY A 236 -4.26 -19.55 -5.53
C GLY A 236 -3.95 -20.37 -4.27
N GLY A 237 -4.06 -19.76 -3.08
CA GLY A 237 -3.67 -20.40 -1.83
C GLY A 237 -3.95 -19.55 -0.60
N PRO A 238 -3.34 -19.90 0.56
CA PRO A 238 -3.68 -19.31 1.85
C PRO A 238 -3.07 -17.91 2.09
N GLY A 239 -2.19 -17.41 1.21
CA GLY A 239 -1.59 -16.07 1.34
C GLY A 239 -2.60 -14.95 1.10
N ALA A 240 -2.26 -13.76 1.53
CA ALA A 240 -3.09 -12.57 1.38
C ALA A 240 -2.32 -11.44 0.71
N PHE A 241 -2.94 -10.82 -0.31
CA PHE A 241 -2.52 -9.53 -0.85
C PHE A 241 -2.89 -8.41 0.13
N ASP A 242 -2.12 -7.32 0.06
CA ASP A 242 -2.32 -6.14 0.88
C ASP A 242 -2.19 -4.87 0.02
N GLY A 243 -1.24 -3.97 0.25
CA GLY A 243 -0.97 -2.82 -0.62
C GLY A 243 -0.33 -3.21 -1.95
N ILE A 244 -0.54 -2.41 -2.99
CA ILE A 244 -0.02 -2.65 -4.34
C ILE A 244 0.54 -1.37 -4.98
N ALA A 245 1.54 -1.53 -5.83
CA ALA A 245 2.06 -0.48 -6.69
C ALA A 245 2.19 -0.98 -8.13
N ILE A 246 2.15 -0.05 -9.10
CA ILE A 246 2.24 -0.35 -10.52
C ILE A 246 3.51 0.30 -11.09
N ASP A 247 4.23 -0.42 -11.95
CA ASP A 247 5.34 0.14 -12.70
C ASP A 247 4.90 0.69 -14.07
N THR A 248 5.79 1.41 -14.74
CA THR A 248 5.52 2.05 -16.04
C THR A 248 5.24 1.07 -17.18
N LEU A 249 5.50 -0.22 -17.00
CA LEU A 249 5.16 -1.29 -17.93
C LEU A 249 3.82 -1.94 -17.61
N GLY A 250 3.16 -1.52 -16.50
CA GLY A 250 1.88 -2.05 -16.04
C GLY A 250 2.00 -3.32 -15.18
N ASN A 251 3.20 -3.68 -14.73
CA ASN A 251 3.33 -4.80 -13.81
C ASN A 251 2.86 -4.40 -12.41
N LEU A 252 2.19 -5.35 -11.73
CA LEU A 252 1.71 -5.20 -10.37
C LEU A 252 2.75 -5.74 -9.39
N TRP A 253 3.16 -4.90 -8.45
CA TRP A 253 4.03 -5.24 -7.32
C TRP A 253 3.18 -5.24 -6.07
N CYS A 254 2.99 -6.43 -5.48
CA CYS A 254 1.95 -6.65 -4.49
C CYS A 254 2.57 -7.06 -3.15
N GLY A 255 2.33 -6.29 -2.10
CA GLY A 255 2.57 -6.73 -0.73
C GLY A 255 1.81 -8.04 -0.49
N PHE A 256 2.51 -9.04 0.06
CA PHE A 256 1.96 -10.37 0.22
C PHE A 256 2.49 -11.04 1.49
N GLY A 257 1.71 -11.97 2.02
CA GLY A 257 2.19 -12.75 3.15
C GLY A 257 1.21 -13.74 3.71
N GLY A 258 1.63 -14.40 4.76
CA GLY A 258 0.84 -15.35 5.51
C GLY A 258 -0.48 -14.74 6.00
N SER A 259 -1.47 -15.57 6.18
CA SER A 259 -2.81 -15.20 6.69
C SER A 259 -3.27 -16.16 7.77
N SER A 260 -4.43 -15.91 8.37
CA SER A 260 -5.06 -16.84 9.31
C SER A 260 -5.66 -18.09 8.65
N ALA A 261 -5.54 -18.25 7.33
CA ALA A 261 -6.08 -19.41 6.62
C ALA A 261 -5.26 -20.68 6.95
N PRO A 262 -5.92 -21.86 7.04
CA PRO A 262 -5.21 -23.13 7.21
C PRO A 262 -4.18 -23.37 6.11
N GLY A 263 -3.00 -23.87 6.48
CA GLY A 263 -1.89 -24.14 5.56
C GLY A 263 -1.08 -22.90 5.19
N SER A 264 -1.33 -21.77 5.82
CA SER A 264 -0.50 -20.57 5.67
C SER A 264 0.89 -20.80 6.28
N ASP A 265 1.92 -20.72 5.43
CA ASP A 265 3.33 -20.76 5.84
C ASP A 265 3.97 -19.40 5.58
N PRO A 266 4.22 -18.59 6.62
CA PRO A 266 4.84 -17.27 6.44
C PRO A 266 6.18 -17.34 5.70
N VAL A 267 7.00 -18.36 5.95
CA VAL A 267 8.32 -18.49 5.31
C VAL A 267 8.22 -18.59 3.79
N ALA A 268 7.19 -19.26 3.30
CA ALA A 268 6.94 -19.42 1.87
C ALA A 268 6.15 -18.27 1.25
N LEU A 269 5.41 -17.51 2.06
CA LEU A 269 4.43 -16.54 1.55
C LEU A 269 4.85 -15.09 1.74
N ASP A 270 5.65 -14.77 2.77
CA ASP A 270 5.95 -13.40 3.13
C ASP A 270 6.89 -12.72 2.13
N GLY A 271 6.52 -11.52 1.71
CA GLY A 271 7.30 -10.75 0.77
C GLY A 271 6.48 -9.95 -0.24
N VAL A 272 6.98 -9.87 -1.47
CA VAL A 272 6.31 -9.16 -2.57
C VAL A 272 6.14 -10.09 -3.77
N ARG A 273 4.93 -10.21 -4.28
CA ARG A 273 4.63 -10.92 -5.53
C ARG A 273 4.50 -9.95 -6.68
N VAL A 274 5.11 -10.31 -7.82
CA VAL A 274 5.10 -9.49 -9.03
C VAL A 274 4.34 -10.20 -10.14
N TYR A 275 3.39 -9.48 -10.75
CA TYR A 275 2.59 -9.97 -11.87
C TYR A 275 2.72 -9.02 -13.06
N ASP A 276 2.70 -9.54 -14.30
CA ASP A 276 2.60 -8.67 -15.47
C ASP A 276 1.17 -8.10 -15.64
N ALA A 277 1.02 -7.16 -16.57
CA ALA A 277 -0.28 -6.54 -16.87
C ALA A 277 -1.36 -7.56 -17.32
N GLY A 278 -0.96 -8.76 -17.72
CA GLY A 278 -1.84 -9.88 -18.06
C GLY A 278 -2.08 -10.87 -16.91
N ALA A 279 -1.70 -10.50 -15.67
CA ALA A 279 -1.82 -11.32 -14.47
C ALA A 279 -0.93 -12.58 -14.44
N ARG A 280 0.13 -12.63 -15.24
CA ARG A 280 1.11 -13.71 -15.17
C ARG A 280 2.03 -13.49 -13.97
N PHE A 281 2.20 -14.50 -13.15
CA PHE A 281 3.14 -14.47 -12.01
C PHE A 281 4.58 -14.47 -12.52
N LEU A 282 5.33 -13.41 -12.20
CA LEU A 282 6.69 -13.20 -12.67
C LEU A 282 7.75 -13.56 -11.64
N ALA A 283 7.57 -13.14 -10.38
CA ALA A 283 8.56 -13.34 -9.34
C ALA A 283 7.94 -13.20 -7.93
N HIS A 284 8.66 -13.79 -6.97
CA HIS A 284 8.45 -13.54 -5.54
C HIS A 284 9.76 -12.99 -4.93
N ILE A 285 9.66 -11.86 -4.27
CA ILE A 285 10.73 -11.28 -3.47
C ILE A 285 10.43 -11.68 -2.03
N HIS A 286 11.16 -12.67 -1.51
CA HIS A 286 10.98 -13.17 -0.15
C HIS A 286 11.53 -12.20 0.88
N LEU A 287 10.74 -11.95 1.92
CA LEU A 287 11.12 -11.17 3.09
C LEU A 287 10.97 -12.03 4.36
N PRO A 288 11.69 -11.71 5.44
CA PRO A 288 11.58 -12.46 6.69
C PRO A 288 10.26 -12.19 7.45
N GLU A 289 9.40 -11.35 6.91
CA GLU A 289 8.13 -10.95 7.49
C GLU A 289 7.15 -10.48 6.40
N ARG A 290 5.86 -10.49 6.70
CA ARG A 290 4.81 -10.08 5.79
C ARG A 290 5.04 -8.65 5.29
N CYS A 291 4.97 -8.45 3.99
CA CYS A 291 4.92 -7.12 3.39
C CYS A 291 3.48 -6.64 3.33
N ALA A 292 3.19 -5.56 4.05
CA ALA A 292 1.86 -4.97 4.09
C ALA A 292 1.63 -4.04 2.88
N ASN A 293 2.61 -3.19 2.53
CA ASN A 293 2.42 -2.24 1.44
C ASN A 293 3.73 -1.91 0.73
N VAL A 294 3.62 -1.41 -0.50
CA VAL A 294 4.77 -1.10 -1.34
C VAL A 294 4.58 0.23 -2.07
N CYS A 295 5.66 0.95 -2.31
CA CYS A 295 5.67 2.07 -3.25
C CYS A 295 7.01 2.18 -3.98
N PHE A 296 6.99 2.83 -5.11
CA PHE A 296 8.22 3.20 -5.82
C PHE A 296 8.70 4.57 -5.38
N GLY A 297 10.02 4.76 -5.40
CA GLY A 297 10.65 6.02 -5.11
C GLY A 297 12.13 6.03 -5.52
N GLY A 298 12.95 6.85 -4.84
CA GLY A 298 14.31 7.11 -5.24
C GLY A 298 14.41 8.18 -6.35
N ALA A 299 15.62 8.57 -6.71
CA ALA A 299 15.86 9.63 -7.68
C ALA A 299 15.26 9.34 -9.07
N ASP A 300 15.27 8.07 -9.48
CA ASP A 300 14.78 7.62 -10.78
C ASP A 300 13.45 6.87 -10.70
N MET A 301 12.77 6.89 -9.53
CA MET A 301 11.54 6.12 -9.28
C MET A 301 11.71 4.60 -9.51
N ASN A 302 12.91 4.07 -9.35
CA ASN A 302 13.27 2.67 -9.57
C ASN A 302 13.71 1.94 -8.30
N ARG A 303 13.42 2.50 -7.13
CA ARG A 303 13.62 1.86 -5.84
C ARG A 303 12.26 1.46 -5.28
N LEU A 304 12.03 0.16 -5.17
CA LEU A 304 10.84 -0.38 -4.53
C LEU A 304 11.04 -0.32 -3.00
N PHE A 305 10.20 0.42 -2.30
CA PHE A 305 10.10 0.40 -0.85
C PHE A 305 9.02 -0.59 -0.43
N MET A 306 9.30 -1.36 0.61
CA MET A 306 8.45 -2.44 1.11
C MET A 306 8.23 -2.23 2.60
N ALA A 307 7.06 -1.71 2.97
CA ALA A 307 6.64 -1.56 4.35
C ALA A 307 6.15 -2.93 4.85
N SER A 308 6.92 -3.53 5.75
CA SER A 308 6.64 -4.85 6.31
C SER A 308 6.27 -4.72 7.78
N THR A 309 5.81 -5.80 8.38
CA THR A 309 5.25 -5.78 9.75
C THR A 309 6.12 -4.96 10.73
N HIS A 310 7.41 -5.27 10.82
CA HIS A 310 8.30 -4.63 11.80
C HIS A 310 9.43 -3.81 11.17
N SER A 311 9.54 -3.82 9.85
CA SER A 311 10.67 -3.21 9.15
C SER A 311 10.28 -2.52 7.85
N LEU A 312 11.15 -1.62 7.41
CA LEU A 312 11.14 -1.04 6.08
C LEU A 312 12.28 -1.65 5.27
N TYR A 313 11.95 -2.26 4.13
CA TYR A 313 12.93 -2.79 3.18
C TYR A 313 12.92 -1.99 1.89
N ALA A 314 13.97 -2.15 1.09
CA ALA A 314 14.05 -1.60 -0.26
C ALA A 314 14.81 -2.52 -1.21
N LEU A 315 14.49 -2.39 -2.50
CA LEU A 315 15.18 -3.08 -3.59
C LEU A 315 15.27 -2.15 -4.81
N HIS A 316 16.45 -1.96 -5.36
CA HIS A 316 16.60 -1.32 -6.66
C HIS A 316 16.21 -2.28 -7.80
N VAL A 317 15.38 -1.79 -8.72
CA VAL A 317 14.89 -2.55 -9.87
C VAL A 317 15.17 -1.81 -11.19
N ASN A 318 15.08 -2.52 -12.31
CA ASN A 318 15.34 -1.97 -13.64
C ASN A 318 14.07 -1.47 -14.36
N VAL A 319 13.12 -0.97 -13.59
CA VAL A 319 11.87 -0.38 -14.07
C VAL A 319 11.48 0.78 -13.15
N ARG A 320 10.74 1.74 -13.67
CA ARG A 320 10.24 2.88 -12.88
C ARG A 320 8.82 2.62 -12.41
N GLY A 321 8.49 3.06 -11.22
CA GLY A 321 7.11 3.12 -10.74
C GLY A 321 6.31 4.22 -11.43
N CYS A 322 4.99 4.04 -11.47
CA CYS A 322 4.06 5.12 -11.80
C CYS A 322 3.97 6.12 -10.63
N VAL A 323 3.74 7.39 -10.96
CA VAL A 323 3.62 8.52 -10.00
C VAL A 323 2.16 8.95 -9.88
#